data_40144119a50db89c602f11ed2df937f3
#
_entry.id   40144119a50db89c602f11ed2df937f3
#
_cell.length_a   1.000
_cell.length_b   1.000
_cell.length_c   1.000
_cell.angle_alpha   90.00
_cell.angle_beta   90.00
_cell.angle_gamma   90.00
#
_symmetry.space_group_name_H-M   'P 1'
#
loop_
_entity.id
_entity.type
_entity.pdbx_description
1 polymer ?
#
loop_
_entity_poly.entity_id
_entity_poly.type
_entity_poly.pdbx_seq_one_letter_code
_entity_poly.pdbx_strand_id
1 'polypeptide(L)'
;MGLMETKYTGDETSRLATHDTRLTAELGVETLQLRPLAGAPLRLLVALAHPDDESFGMGSTLARYAAAGVEVHYVCATRGESGEVAPELLVGYENLGALRTAELTYAASELGLTAVHLLGYRDSGMVGSPANEHPQAFVQAPLAQVTRQLVGLIRMIQPQVIVTFNPYGGYGHPDHIHIHKATLAAFGVVGDPAQYPDLLAAGFDAWEPQKLYFYTFSPTILKCMLVGFRLAGKDPRRFGQNGDVDLVRAAEQAGRITARLDNRAYAVAKERASACHRSQGGGGGPYVRLPRRWRYRFLGEEYFARIMPPSPFGAPPETDLFAGVTNGAAR
;
A
#
# COMPACT_ATOMS: atom_id res chain seq x y z
N MET A 1 -4.67 -24.29 -22.46
CA MET A 1 -3.33 -24.88 -22.46
C MET A 1 -2.75 -24.62 -21.09
N GLY A 2 -2.63 -25.67 -20.31
CA GLY A 2 -2.18 -25.96 -18.95
C GLY A 2 -1.92 -24.83 -17.97
N LEU A 3 -2.89 -24.51 -17.14
CA LEU A 3 -2.68 -23.86 -15.85
C LEU A 3 -1.97 -24.87 -14.93
N MET A 4 -0.71 -24.61 -14.56
CA MET A 4 -0.06 -25.33 -13.47
C MET A 4 -0.81 -25.05 -12.16
N GLU A 5 -1.63 -26.00 -11.73
CA GLU A 5 -2.05 -26.13 -10.34
C GLU A 5 -0.83 -26.50 -9.49
N THR A 6 -0.14 -25.54 -8.93
CA THR A 6 0.78 -25.78 -7.82
C THR A 6 -0.07 -25.95 -6.55
N LYS A 7 -0.33 -27.18 -6.17
CA LYS A 7 -0.87 -27.56 -4.86
C LYS A 7 0.15 -27.16 -3.79
N TYR A 8 -0.11 -26.07 -3.10
CA TYR A 8 0.50 -25.82 -1.81
C TYR A 8 -0.17 -26.76 -0.81
N THR A 9 0.53 -27.83 -0.40
CA THR A 9 0.10 -28.70 0.68
C THR A 9 0.34 -27.98 2.01
N GLY A 10 -0.68 -27.98 2.88
CA GLY A 10 -0.75 -27.22 4.14
C GLY A 10 0.27 -27.56 5.25
N ASP A 11 1.36 -28.26 4.95
CA ASP A 11 2.37 -28.65 5.93
C ASP A 11 3.66 -27.80 5.88
N GLU A 12 3.90 -27.05 4.79
CA GLU A 12 5.04 -26.14 4.72
C GLU A 12 4.77 -24.76 5.35
N THR A 13 3.51 -24.35 5.47
CA THR A 13 3.12 -23.10 6.11
C THR A 13 3.30 -23.07 7.62
N SER A 14 3.35 -24.24 8.29
CA SER A 14 3.45 -24.33 9.74
C SER A 14 4.86 -24.12 10.30
N ARG A 15 5.91 -24.19 9.47
CA ARG A 15 7.32 -24.01 9.90
C ARG A 15 7.89 -22.60 9.68
N LEU A 16 7.16 -21.71 9.01
CA LEU A 16 7.60 -20.34 8.73
C LEU A 16 7.09 -19.31 9.75
N ALA A 17 6.26 -19.73 10.69
CA ALA A 17 5.59 -18.87 11.65
C ALA A 17 6.33 -18.83 12.99
N THR A 18 7.43 -18.09 13.08
CA THR A 18 8.00 -17.72 14.38
C THR A 18 8.18 -16.20 14.56
N HIS A 19 7.38 -15.37 13.91
CA HIS A 19 7.07 -14.07 14.42
C HIS A 19 5.64 -14.09 14.96
N ASP A 20 5.61 -14.28 16.24
CA ASP A 20 4.62 -14.01 17.24
C ASP A 20 3.17 -13.84 16.77
N THR A 21 2.55 -14.97 16.41
CA THR A 21 1.10 -15.05 16.17
C THR A 21 0.29 -14.55 17.37
N ARG A 22 0.87 -14.54 18.58
CA ARG A 22 0.24 -13.95 19.79
C ARG A 22 0.14 -12.45 19.68
N LEU A 23 1.22 -11.79 19.21
CA LEU A 23 1.31 -10.34 19.13
C LEU A 23 0.38 -9.78 18.04
N THR A 24 0.33 -10.41 16.87
CA THR A 24 -0.62 -10.01 15.83
C THR A 24 -2.08 -10.25 16.27
N ALA A 25 -2.34 -11.32 17.03
CA ALA A 25 -3.66 -11.56 17.61
C ALA A 25 -4.07 -10.48 18.63
N GLU A 26 -3.17 -10.04 19.51
CA GLU A 26 -3.43 -8.93 20.45
C GLU A 26 -3.71 -7.60 19.75
N LEU A 27 -3.10 -7.37 18.60
CA LEU A 27 -3.35 -6.21 17.76
C LEU A 27 -4.64 -6.34 16.93
N GLY A 28 -5.24 -7.53 16.85
CA GLY A 28 -6.35 -7.82 15.94
C GLY A 28 -5.94 -7.75 14.47
N VAL A 29 -4.68 -8.10 14.16
CA VAL A 29 -4.09 -8.06 12.83
C VAL A 29 -3.88 -9.48 12.32
N GLU A 30 -4.37 -9.79 11.13
CA GLU A 30 -4.04 -11.02 10.42
C GLU A 30 -2.78 -10.83 9.57
N THR A 31 -1.79 -11.71 9.70
CA THR A 31 -0.55 -11.65 8.92
C THR A 31 -0.45 -12.82 7.97
N LEU A 32 -0.34 -12.52 6.69
CA LEU A 32 -0.04 -13.47 5.62
C LEU A 32 1.46 -13.44 5.34
N GLN A 33 2.20 -14.42 5.88
CA GLN A 33 3.64 -14.54 5.64
C GLN A 33 3.87 -15.17 4.27
N LEU A 34 4.58 -14.45 3.39
CA LEU A 34 4.83 -14.87 2.00
C LEU A 34 6.25 -15.37 1.76
N ARG A 35 7.20 -14.87 2.55
CA ARG A 35 8.61 -15.25 2.50
C ARG A 35 9.16 -15.41 3.91
N PRO A 36 10.18 -16.26 4.12
CA PRO A 36 10.89 -16.33 5.40
C PRO A 36 11.48 -14.96 5.75
N LEU A 37 11.47 -14.62 7.04
CA LEU A 37 12.22 -13.48 7.53
C LEU A 37 13.71 -13.80 7.43
N ALA A 38 14.42 -13.07 6.60
CA ALA A 38 15.85 -13.29 6.37
C ALA A 38 16.74 -12.53 7.37
N GLY A 39 16.13 -11.76 8.30
CA GLY A 39 16.86 -10.86 9.18
C GLY A 39 17.58 -9.76 8.38
N ALA A 40 16.96 -9.30 7.30
CA ALA A 40 17.51 -8.27 6.42
C ALA A 40 17.83 -7.00 7.21
N PRO A 41 18.93 -6.31 6.88
CA PRO A 41 19.31 -5.08 7.58
C PRO A 41 18.35 -3.93 7.30
N LEU A 42 17.62 -3.95 6.17
CA LEU A 42 16.71 -2.90 5.75
C LEU A 42 15.28 -3.44 5.61
N ARG A 43 14.31 -2.67 6.13
CA ARG A 43 12.88 -3.00 6.09
C ARG A 43 12.07 -1.80 5.64
N LEU A 44 11.12 -2.06 4.74
CA LEU A 44 10.15 -1.10 4.24
C LEU A 44 8.76 -1.48 4.74
N LEU A 45 8.06 -0.55 5.37
CA LEU A 45 6.64 -0.68 5.69
C LEU A 45 5.82 0.22 4.78
N VAL A 46 4.83 -0.35 4.12
CA VAL A 46 3.88 0.40 3.30
C VAL A 46 2.49 0.22 3.89
N ALA A 47 1.85 1.31 4.32
CA ALA A 47 0.53 1.30 4.93
C ALA A 47 -0.49 1.97 4.01
N LEU A 48 -1.35 1.14 3.37
CA LEU A 48 -2.40 1.58 2.46
C LEU A 48 -3.74 0.95 2.85
N ALA A 49 -4.80 1.20 2.07
CA ALA A 49 -6.15 0.92 2.49
C ALA A 49 -6.74 -0.39 1.92
N HIS A 50 -6.53 -0.67 0.63
CA HIS A 50 -7.23 -1.73 -0.07
C HIS A 50 -6.29 -2.72 -0.76
N PRO A 51 -6.77 -3.97 -1.04
CA PRO A 51 -6.13 -4.86 -2.00
C PRO A 51 -6.15 -4.22 -3.39
N ASP A 52 -5.00 -3.95 -3.97
CA ASP A 52 -4.68 -3.33 -5.26
C ASP A 52 -3.84 -2.04 -5.16
N ASP A 53 -3.95 -1.28 -4.09
CA ASP A 53 -3.19 -0.05 -3.87
C ASP A 53 -1.67 -0.28 -3.99
N GLU A 54 -1.17 -1.41 -3.50
CA GLU A 54 0.25 -1.78 -3.58
C GLU A 54 0.72 -1.97 -5.02
N SER A 55 -0.11 -2.62 -5.86
CA SER A 55 0.20 -2.95 -7.23
C SER A 55 0.00 -1.77 -8.16
N PHE A 56 -1.17 -1.12 -8.12
CA PHE A 56 -1.51 0.00 -9.00
C PHE A 56 -0.71 1.25 -8.64
N GLY A 57 -0.46 1.46 -7.36
CA GLY A 57 0.33 2.58 -6.87
C GLY A 57 1.82 2.42 -7.16
N MET A 58 2.51 1.69 -6.33
CA MET A 58 3.97 1.66 -6.26
C MET A 58 4.60 0.27 -6.48
N GLY A 59 3.93 -0.62 -7.21
CA GLY A 59 4.36 -2.01 -7.41
C GLY A 59 5.79 -2.17 -7.95
N SER A 60 6.25 -1.28 -8.83
CA SER A 60 7.63 -1.33 -9.32
C SER A 60 8.65 -0.98 -8.22
N THR A 61 8.33 -0.06 -7.31
CA THR A 61 9.18 0.26 -6.14
C THR A 61 9.25 -0.92 -5.19
N LEU A 62 8.12 -1.56 -4.89
CA LEU A 62 8.06 -2.72 -4.00
C LEU A 62 8.90 -3.87 -4.55
N ALA A 63 8.72 -4.20 -5.83
CA ALA A 63 9.48 -5.25 -6.51
C ALA A 63 10.99 -4.94 -6.56
N ARG A 64 11.38 -3.68 -6.76
CA ARG A 64 12.79 -3.24 -6.71
C ARG A 64 13.41 -3.53 -5.35
N TYR A 65 12.76 -3.10 -4.27
CA TYR A 65 13.32 -3.28 -2.92
C TYR A 65 13.33 -4.74 -2.50
N ALA A 66 12.27 -5.50 -2.81
CA ALA A 66 12.24 -6.94 -2.57
C ALA A 66 13.37 -7.68 -3.30
N ALA A 67 13.63 -7.34 -4.56
CA ALA A 67 14.73 -7.90 -5.35
C ALA A 67 16.12 -7.48 -4.84
N ALA A 68 16.22 -6.32 -4.17
CA ALA A 68 17.44 -5.86 -3.52
C ALA A 68 17.67 -6.48 -2.12
N GLY A 69 16.80 -7.39 -1.66
CA GLY A 69 16.91 -8.05 -0.36
C GLY A 69 16.35 -7.26 0.82
N VAL A 70 15.60 -6.18 0.57
CA VAL A 70 14.84 -5.46 1.61
C VAL A 70 13.63 -6.30 2.02
N GLU A 71 13.37 -6.44 3.31
CA GLU A 71 12.10 -6.98 3.79
C GLU A 71 10.99 -5.94 3.56
N VAL A 72 10.03 -6.27 2.69
CA VAL A 72 8.93 -5.38 2.30
C VAL A 72 7.64 -5.88 2.94
N HIS A 73 7.11 -5.10 3.88
CA HIS A 73 5.87 -5.36 4.60
C HIS A 73 4.76 -4.44 4.11
N TYR A 74 3.62 -5.01 3.77
CA TYR A 74 2.44 -4.28 3.33
C TYR A 74 1.35 -4.36 4.38
N VAL A 75 0.86 -3.21 4.83
CA VAL A 75 -0.33 -3.09 5.69
C VAL A 75 -1.50 -2.71 4.81
N CYS A 76 -2.55 -3.52 4.86
CA CYS A 76 -3.82 -3.32 4.16
C CYS A 76 -4.93 -3.14 5.20
N ALA A 77 -5.60 -1.99 5.20
CA ALA A 77 -6.57 -1.68 6.24
C ALA A 77 -7.85 -2.52 6.12
N THR A 78 -8.33 -2.76 4.90
CA THR A 78 -9.59 -3.44 4.59
C THR A 78 -9.38 -4.57 3.60
N ARG A 79 -10.44 -5.34 3.34
CA ARG A 79 -10.44 -6.36 2.29
C ARG A 79 -11.12 -5.90 1.00
N GLY A 80 -11.53 -4.62 0.93
CA GLY A 80 -12.15 -4.03 -0.24
C GLY A 80 -13.57 -4.54 -0.53
N GLU A 81 -14.35 -4.79 0.50
CA GLU A 81 -15.67 -5.41 0.42
C GLU A 81 -16.73 -4.55 -0.25
N SER A 82 -16.50 -3.23 -0.34
CA SER A 82 -17.44 -2.26 -0.95
C SER A 82 -17.21 -2.06 -2.45
N GLY A 83 -16.21 -2.74 -3.05
CA GLY A 83 -15.97 -2.70 -4.48
C GLY A 83 -17.05 -3.40 -5.29
N GLU A 84 -17.11 -3.10 -6.58
CA GLU A 84 -17.97 -3.78 -7.53
C GLU A 84 -17.22 -4.91 -8.23
N VAL A 85 -17.92 -6.03 -8.49
CA VAL A 85 -17.32 -7.19 -9.17
C VAL A 85 -18.36 -7.92 -10.01
N ALA A 86 -17.93 -8.45 -11.16
CA ALA A 86 -18.75 -9.34 -11.97
C ALA A 86 -19.04 -10.64 -11.19
N PRO A 87 -20.30 -11.10 -11.11
CA PRO A 87 -20.69 -12.28 -10.32
C PRO A 87 -19.87 -13.55 -10.63
N GLU A 88 -19.44 -13.67 -11.88
CA GLU A 88 -18.66 -14.84 -12.36
C GLU A 88 -17.30 -14.95 -11.65
N LEU A 89 -16.73 -13.83 -11.20
CA LEU A 89 -15.45 -13.81 -10.48
C LEU A 89 -15.60 -14.25 -9.01
N LEU A 90 -16.81 -14.24 -8.46
CA LEU A 90 -17.07 -14.70 -7.07
C LEU A 90 -17.19 -16.21 -6.96
N VAL A 91 -17.26 -16.94 -8.09
CA VAL A 91 -17.39 -18.40 -8.04
C VAL A 91 -16.20 -19.03 -7.32
N GLY A 92 -16.48 -19.75 -6.22
CA GLY A 92 -15.48 -20.38 -5.37
C GLY A 92 -14.97 -19.51 -4.21
N TYR A 93 -15.48 -18.29 -4.05
CA TYR A 93 -15.19 -17.42 -2.93
C TYR A 93 -16.45 -17.14 -2.11
N GLU A 94 -16.29 -17.03 -0.79
CA GLU A 94 -17.40 -16.74 0.13
C GLU A 94 -18.02 -15.37 -0.13
N ASN A 95 -17.16 -14.36 -0.38
CA ASN A 95 -17.55 -12.99 -0.62
C ASN A 95 -16.44 -12.24 -1.36
N LEU A 96 -16.68 -10.96 -1.71
CA LEU A 96 -15.73 -10.11 -2.41
C LEU A 96 -14.43 -9.90 -1.62
N GLY A 97 -14.50 -9.75 -0.30
CA GLY A 97 -13.33 -9.58 0.54
C GLY A 97 -12.40 -10.81 0.51
N ALA A 98 -12.98 -12.04 0.47
CA ALA A 98 -12.22 -13.28 0.31
C ALA A 98 -11.53 -13.35 -1.06
N LEU A 99 -12.24 -13.02 -2.14
CA LEU A 99 -11.67 -12.94 -3.49
C LEU A 99 -10.50 -11.94 -3.53
N ARG A 100 -10.74 -10.69 -3.08
CA ARG A 100 -9.71 -9.63 -3.13
C ARG A 100 -8.50 -9.94 -2.23
N THR A 101 -8.70 -10.64 -1.11
CA THR A 101 -7.59 -11.12 -0.28
C THR A 101 -6.75 -12.17 -1.02
N ALA A 102 -7.37 -13.08 -1.77
CA ALA A 102 -6.65 -14.03 -2.60
C ALA A 102 -5.89 -13.32 -3.74
N GLU A 103 -6.51 -12.37 -4.42
CA GLU A 103 -5.87 -11.55 -5.46
C GLU A 103 -4.66 -10.79 -4.90
N LEU A 104 -4.78 -10.18 -3.72
CA LEU A 104 -3.69 -9.51 -3.01
C LEU A 104 -2.55 -10.48 -2.68
N THR A 105 -2.85 -11.70 -2.23
CA THR A 105 -1.83 -12.70 -1.91
C THR A 105 -1.00 -13.06 -3.15
N TYR A 106 -1.65 -13.25 -4.30
CA TYR A 106 -0.94 -13.51 -5.57
C TYR A 106 -0.14 -12.29 -6.03
N ALA A 107 -0.72 -11.10 -5.96
CA ALA A 107 -0.05 -9.85 -6.33
C ALA A 107 1.19 -9.59 -5.47
N ALA A 108 1.07 -9.78 -4.15
CA ALA A 108 2.16 -9.63 -3.20
C ALA A 108 3.30 -10.63 -3.48
N SER A 109 2.98 -11.86 -3.89
CA SER A 109 3.98 -12.87 -4.32
C SER A 109 4.70 -12.43 -5.61
N GLU A 110 4.00 -11.90 -6.60
CA GLU A 110 4.60 -11.36 -7.85
C GLU A 110 5.54 -10.18 -7.59
N LEU A 111 5.21 -9.35 -6.59
CA LEU A 111 6.07 -8.24 -6.14
C LEU A 111 7.22 -8.69 -5.24
N GLY A 112 7.16 -9.91 -4.72
CA GLY A 112 8.16 -10.46 -3.81
C GLY A 112 8.07 -9.89 -2.39
N LEU A 113 6.88 -9.50 -1.93
CA LEU A 113 6.69 -8.98 -0.57
C LEU A 113 7.02 -10.05 0.48
N THR A 114 7.47 -9.58 1.65
CA THR A 114 7.78 -10.44 2.80
C THR A 114 6.51 -10.88 3.50
N ALA A 115 5.61 -9.93 3.78
CA ALA A 115 4.33 -10.22 4.43
C ALA A 115 3.27 -9.17 4.09
N VAL A 116 2.00 -9.56 4.22
CA VAL A 116 0.83 -8.68 4.20
C VAL A 116 0.17 -8.73 5.58
N HIS A 117 -0.14 -7.56 6.13
CA HIS A 117 -0.79 -7.38 7.43
C HIS A 117 -2.17 -6.76 7.22
N LEU A 118 -3.23 -7.51 7.46
CA LEU A 118 -4.61 -7.06 7.33
C LEU A 118 -5.10 -6.54 8.67
N LEU A 119 -5.54 -5.27 8.74
CA LEU A 119 -6.01 -4.66 9.99
C LEU A 119 -7.43 -5.09 10.39
N GLY A 120 -8.16 -5.77 9.50
CA GLY A 120 -9.45 -6.38 9.80
C GLY A 120 -10.65 -5.43 9.76
N TYR A 121 -10.51 -4.23 9.21
CA TYR A 121 -11.64 -3.31 9.02
C TYR A 121 -12.38 -3.59 7.72
N ARG A 122 -13.64 -3.15 7.68
CA ARG A 122 -14.48 -3.20 6.49
C ARG A 122 -14.23 -1.97 5.61
N ASP A 123 -14.18 -2.15 4.31
CA ASP A 123 -14.12 -1.07 3.32
C ASP A 123 -15.31 -0.12 3.47
N SER A 124 -15.01 1.17 3.55
CA SER A 124 -16.00 2.23 3.74
C SER A 124 -16.68 2.67 2.43
N GLY A 125 -16.13 2.30 1.27
CA GLY A 125 -16.52 2.85 -0.02
C GLY A 125 -16.18 4.35 -0.16
N MET A 126 -16.54 4.93 -1.30
CA MET A 126 -16.32 6.36 -1.57
C MET A 126 -17.19 7.26 -0.68
N VAL A 127 -16.83 8.52 -0.59
CA VAL A 127 -17.58 9.53 0.18
C VAL A 127 -19.05 9.54 -0.22
N GLY A 128 -19.95 9.42 0.77
CA GLY A 128 -21.40 9.37 0.55
C GLY A 128 -21.94 7.99 0.20
N SER A 129 -21.09 6.96 0.16
CA SER A 129 -21.55 5.57 0.06
C SER A 129 -22.30 5.16 1.33
N PRO A 130 -23.40 4.37 1.22
CA PRO A 130 -24.04 3.76 2.39
C PRO A 130 -23.08 2.92 3.26
N ALA A 131 -22.02 2.39 2.67
CA ALA A 131 -20.98 1.65 3.39
C ALA A 131 -20.24 2.50 4.43
N ASN A 132 -20.21 3.84 4.27
CA ASN A 132 -19.59 4.75 5.26
C ASN A 132 -20.29 4.68 6.61
N GLU A 133 -21.58 4.36 6.65
CA GLU A 133 -22.39 4.30 7.89
C GLU A 133 -22.30 2.94 8.59
N HIS A 134 -21.69 1.95 7.96
CA HIS A 134 -21.55 0.63 8.55
C HIS A 134 -20.67 0.69 9.82
N PRO A 135 -21.10 0.09 10.97
CA PRO A 135 -20.36 0.21 12.24
C PRO A 135 -18.91 -0.30 12.18
N GLN A 136 -18.63 -1.25 11.28
CA GLN A 136 -17.28 -1.80 11.08
C GLN A 136 -16.52 -1.10 9.94
N ALA A 137 -17.09 -0.07 9.30
CA ALA A 137 -16.41 0.68 8.25
C ALA A 137 -15.13 1.29 8.80
N PHE A 138 -14.06 1.23 8.01
CA PHE A 138 -12.76 1.72 8.45
C PHE A 138 -12.77 3.21 8.82
N VAL A 139 -13.56 4.02 8.12
CA VAL A 139 -13.73 5.44 8.42
C VAL A 139 -14.38 5.69 9.80
N GLN A 140 -15.14 4.73 10.33
CA GLN A 140 -15.76 4.80 11.65
C GLN A 140 -14.84 4.31 12.77
N ALA A 141 -13.74 3.64 12.44
CA ALA A 141 -12.80 3.14 13.44
C ALA A 141 -12.16 4.30 14.21
N PRO A 142 -12.07 4.23 15.56
CA PRO A 142 -11.36 5.24 16.34
C PRO A 142 -9.91 5.36 15.86
N LEU A 143 -9.48 6.58 15.53
CA LEU A 143 -8.12 6.82 15.04
C LEU A 143 -7.06 6.29 16.00
N ALA A 144 -7.29 6.41 17.31
CA ALA A 144 -6.38 5.89 18.35
C ALA A 144 -6.22 4.37 18.30
N GLN A 145 -7.27 3.62 17.94
CA GLN A 145 -7.20 2.17 17.78
C GLN A 145 -6.34 1.77 16.58
N VAL A 146 -6.57 2.41 15.42
CA VAL A 146 -5.78 2.17 14.21
C VAL A 146 -4.33 2.58 14.43
N THR A 147 -4.09 3.72 15.09
CA THR A 147 -2.75 4.18 15.47
C THR A 147 -2.04 3.15 16.34
N ARG A 148 -2.72 2.57 17.36
CA ARG A 148 -2.15 1.53 18.23
C ARG A 148 -1.74 0.28 17.43
N GLN A 149 -2.57 -0.18 16.49
CA GLN A 149 -2.23 -1.31 15.61
C GLN A 149 -0.97 -1.02 14.79
N LEU A 150 -0.88 0.18 14.19
CA LEU A 150 0.29 0.58 13.42
C LEU A 150 1.54 0.74 14.29
N VAL A 151 1.43 1.29 15.50
CA VAL A 151 2.56 1.36 16.45
C VAL A 151 3.07 -0.05 16.77
N GLY A 152 2.18 -1.00 17.06
CA GLY A 152 2.56 -2.38 17.31
C GLY A 152 3.26 -3.02 16.11
N LEU A 153 2.71 -2.85 14.89
CA LEU A 153 3.34 -3.34 13.67
C LEU A 153 4.71 -2.70 13.40
N ILE A 154 4.82 -1.37 13.58
CA ILE A 154 6.10 -0.66 13.37
C ILE A 154 7.15 -1.15 14.38
N ARG A 155 6.78 -1.32 15.66
CA ARG A 155 7.70 -1.85 16.68
C ARG A 155 8.09 -3.30 16.42
N MET A 156 7.16 -4.14 15.95
CA MET A 156 7.41 -5.54 15.59
C MET A 156 8.33 -5.65 14.36
N ILE A 157 8.05 -4.89 13.31
CA ILE A 157 8.76 -4.98 12.03
C ILE A 157 10.08 -4.20 12.08
N GLN A 158 10.11 -3.10 12.83
CA GLN A 158 11.27 -2.20 12.94
C GLN A 158 11.73 -1.64 11.57
N PRO A 159 10.83 -1.04 10.75
CA PRO A 159 11.18 -0.52 9.45
C PRO A 159 11.97 0.79 9.57
N GLN A 160 12.95 1.00 8.70
CA GLN A 160 13.65 2.28 8.60
C GLN A 160 12.87 3.28 7.75
N VAL A 161 12.09 2.79 6.79
CA VAL A 161 11.31 3.62 5.87
C VAL A 161 9.85 3.21 5.93
N ILE A 162 8.99 4.22 6.04
CA ILE A 162 7.52 4.05 5.98
C ILE A 162 6.97 4.83 4.79
N VAL A 163 6.01 4.24 4.07
CA VAL A 163 5.28 4.89 2.98
C VAL A 163 3.79 4.79 3.23
N THR A 164 3.05 5.88 2.99
CA THR A 164 1.58 5.91 3.03
C THR A 164 1.03 6.89 1.98
N PHE A 165 -0.29 7.07 1.92
CA PHE A 165 -0.92 8.07 1.07
C PHE A 165 -0.57 9.50 1.50
N ASN A 166 -0.81 10.46 0.59
CA ASN A 166 -0.80 11.87 0.92
C ASN A 166 -2.06 12.27 1.74
N PRO A 167 -2.14 13.50 2.30
CA PRO A 167 -3.27 13.93 3.13
C PRO A 167 -4.65 13.87 2.45
N TYR A 168 -4.68 13.93 1.13
CA TYR A 168 -5.90 13.80 0.34
C TYR A 168 -6.25 12.35 -0.01
N GLY A 169 -5.42 11.37 0.42
CA GLY A 169 -5.64 9.96 0.11
C GLY A 169 -5.53 9.66 -1.38
N GLY A 170 -4.62 10.34 -2.10
CA GLY A 170 -4.46 10.19 -3.55
C GLY A 170 -5.58 10.84 -4.36
N TYR A 171 -6.79 10.32 -4.25
CA TYR A 171 -7.97 10.80 -5.01
C TYR A 171 -9.21 11.08 -4.14
N GLY A 172 -9.06 11.09 -2.82
CA GLY A 172 -10.13 11.51 -1.90
C GLY A 172 -10.91 10.36 -1.27
N HIS A 173 -10.43 9.10 -1.37
CA HIS A 173 -11.08 7.98 -0.70
C HIS A 173 -11.01 8.12 0.83
N PRO A 174 -12.11 7.95 1.58
CA PRO A 174 -12.13 8.11 3.05
C PRO A 174 -11.11 7.22 3.76
N ASP A 175 -11.00 5.95 3.34
CA ASP A 175 -10.09 4.98 3.92
C ASP A 175 -8.62 5.34 3.68
N HIS A 176 -8.28 5.90 2.51
CA HIS A 176 -6.93 6.39 2.22
C HIS A 176 -6.55 7.56 3.13
N ILE A 177 -7.51 8.47 3.38
CA ILE A 177 -7.32 9.59 4.30
C ILE A 177 -7.19 9.08 5.74
N HIS A 178 -7.95 8.05 6.13
CA HIS A 178 -7.93 7.51 7.48
C HIS A 178 -6.62 6.77 7.80
N ILE A 179 -6.16 5.88 6.91
CA ILE A 179 -4.87 5.20 7.09
C ILE A 179 -3.68 6.18 7.05
N HIS A 180 -3.74 7.21 6.20
CA HIS A 180 -2.76 8.29 6.20
C HIS A 180 -2.65 8.95 7.59
N LYS A 181 -3.79 9.37 8.18
CA LYS A 181 -3.83 10.01 9.50
C LYS A 181 -3.28 9.09 10.60
N ALA A 182 -3.67 7.82 10.58
CA ALA A 182 -3.21 6.83 11.55
C ALA A 182 -1.70 6.56 11.43
N THR A 183 -1.18 6.49 10.20
CA THR A 183 0.26 6.28 9.94
C THR A 183 1.08 7.47 10.41
N LEU A 184 0.61 8.70 10.17
CA LEU A 184 1.26 9.91 10.67
C LEU A 184 1.30 9.94 12.21
N ALA A 185 0.16 9.65 12.83
CA ALA A 185 0.06 9.60 14.29
C ALA A 185 0.99 8.52 14.87
N ALA A 186 1.01 7.32 14.27
CA ALA A 186 1.89 6.24 14.70
C ALA A 186 3.37 6.62 14.55
N PHE A 187 3.77 7.18 13.42
CA PHE A 187 5.14 7.64 13.19
C PHE A 187 5.61 8.64 14.24
N GLY A 188 4.73 9.55 14.66
CA GLY A 188 5.06 10.60 15.63
C GLY A 188 5.26 10.10 17.07
N VAL A 189 4.79 8.89 17.41
CA VAL A 189 4.80 8.41 18.80
C VAL A 189 5.53 7.07 18.99
N VAL A 190 5.81 6.33 17.92
CA VAL A 190 6.30 4.94 17.99
C VAL A 190 7.67 4.81 18.63
N GLY A 191 8.52 5.86 18.56
CA GLY A 191 9.84 5.92 19.18
C GLY A 191 9.82 6.25 20.68
N ASP A 192 8.69 6.75 21.20
CA ASP A 192 8.58 7.08 22.63
C ASP A 192 8.17 5.83 23.44
N PRO A 193 9.01 5.31 24.33
CA PRO A 193 8.66 4.15 25.16
C PRO A 193 7.54 4.43 26.17
N ALA A 194 7.26 5.70 26.49
CA ALA A 194 6.15 6.08 27.37
C ALA A 194 4.78 5.96 26.68
N GLN A 195 4.77 5.95 25.34
CA GLN A 195 3.56 5.72 24.56
C GLN A 195 3.31 4.22 24.40
N TYR A 196 2.06 3.81 24.65
CA TYR A 196 1.66 2.39 24.55
C TYR A 196 2.55 1.45 25.42
N PRO A 197 2.61 1.66 26.76
CA PRO A 197 3.44 0.85 27.66
C PRO A 197 2.98 -0.63 27.70
N ASP A 198 1.73 -0.90 27.37
CA ASP A 198 1.18 -2.25 27.18
C ASP A 198 1.86 -3.01 26.05
N LEU A 199 2.13 -2.34 24.91
CA LEU A 199 2.89 -2.93 23.81
C LEU A 199 4.36 -3.19 24.21
N LEU A 200 4.97 -2.29 24.97
CA LEU A 200 6.32 -2.50 25.50
C LEU A 200 6.36 -3.71 26.43
N ALA A 201 5.38 -3.85 27.33
CA ALA A 201 5.28 -5.00 28.23
C ALA A 201 5.03 -6.33 27.49
N ALA A 202 4.40 -6.27 26.31
CA ALA A 202 4.20 -7.41 25.42
C ALA A 202 5.46 -7.76 24.57
N GLY A 203 6.56 -7.00 24.71
CA GLY A 203 7.84 -7.27 24.03
C GLY A 203 8.06 -6.50 22.73
N PHE A 204 7.23 -5.47 22.46
CA PHE A 204 7.42 -4.56 21.32
C PHE A 204 8.24 -3.34 21.74
N ASP A 205 9.54 -3.42 21.60
CA ASP A 205 10.45 -2.32 21.94
C ASP A 205 10.18 -1.08 21.08
N ALA A 206 10.40 0.10 21.68
CA ALA A 206 10.30 1.36 20.96
C ALA A 206 11.26 1.36 19.76
N TRP A 207 10.77 1.84 18.62
CA TRP A 207 11.53 1.92 17.38
C TRP A 207 11.29 3.25 16.69
N GLU A 208 12.34 3.89 16.22
CA GLU A 208 12.24 5.17 15.51
C GLU A 208 12.56 4.97 14.02
N PRO A 209 11.53 4.96 13.13
CA PRO A 209 11.75 4.92 11.69
C PRO A 209 12.48 6.17 11.23
N GLN A 210 13.41 6.02 10.28
CA GLN A 210 14.27 7.13 9.85
C GLN A 210 13.62 8.04 8.81
N LYS A 211 12.67 7.50 7.99
CA LYS A 211 12.02 8.27 6.94
C LYS A 211 10.55 7.92 6.79
N LEU A 212 9.76 8.96 6.51
CA LEU A 212 8.37 8.85 6.10
C LEU A 212 8.16 9.51 4.74
N TYR A 213 7.54 8.77 3.82
CA TYR A 213 7.16 9.26 2.51
C TYR A 213 5.66 9.17 2.28
N PHE A 214 5.13 10.12 1.50
CA PHE A 214 3.84 9.96 0.86
C PHE A 214 4.03 9.51 -0.57
N TYR A 215 3.26 8.48 -0.97
CA TYR A 215 3.11 8.14 -2.37
C TYR A 215 2.31 9.23 -3.08
N THR A 216 2.71 9.58 -4.30
CA THR A 216 2.03 10.58 -5.11
C THR A 216 2.04 10.21 -6.60
N PHE A 217 1.06 10.73 -7.32
CA PHE A 217 0.96 10.47 -8.76
C PHE A 217 1.96 11.31 -9.56
N SER A 218 2.34 10.80 -10.73
CA SER A 218 3.13 11.55 -11.70
C SER A 218 2.38 12.83 -12.12
N PRO A 219 2.96 14.04 -11.91
CA PRO A 219 2.33 15.28 -12.35
C PRO A 219 2.13 15.34 -13.86
N THR A 220 3.06 14.76 -14.61
CA THR A 220 2.98 14.70 -16.07
C THR A 220 1.82 13.82 -16.52
N ILE A 221 1.65 12.67 -15.88
CA ILE A 221 0.54 11.75 -16.19
C ILE A 221 -0.80 12.41 -15.85
N LEU A 222 -0.93 13.00 -14.65
CA LEU A 222 -2.14 13.71 -14.26
C LEU A 222 -2.47 14.83 -15.24
N LYS A 223 -1.49 15.65 -15.62
CA LYS A 223 -1.69 16.71 -16.63
C LYS A 223 -2.14 16.14 -17.97
N CYS A 224 -1.51 15.08 -18.46
CA CYS A 224 -1.92 14.43 -19.71
C CYS A 224 -3.34 13.87 -19.62
N MET A 225 -3.71 13.26 -18.49
CA MET A 225 -5.08 12.77 -18.26
C MET A 225 -6.09 13.92 -18.27
N LEU A 226 -5.82 15.01 -17.54
CA LEU A 226 -6.70 16.18 -17.49
C LEU A 226 -6.92 16.80 -18.88
N VAL A 227 -5.85 16.91 -19.68
CA VAL A 227 -5.94 17.40 -21.07
C VAL A 227 -6.73 16.43 -21.93
N GLY A 228 -6.44 15.13 -21.85
CA GLY A 228 -7.13 14.11 -22.61
C GLY A 228 -8.63 14.06 -22.34
N PHE A 229 -9.03 14.16 -21.05
CA PHE A 229 -10.45 14.24 -20.66
C PHE A 229 -11.15 15.45 -21.26
N ARG A 230 -10.52 16.63 -21.17
CA ARG A 230 -11.07 17.87 -21.75
C ARG A 230 -11.22 17.76 -23.27
N LEU A 231 -10.21 17.24 -23.97
CA LEU A 231 -10.27 17.03 -25.42
C LEU A 231 -11.34 16.02 -25.84
N ALA A 232 -11.62 15.02 -24.98
CA ALA A 232 -12.69 14.05 -25.18
C ALA A 232 -14.09 14.57 -24.77
N GLY A 233 -14.21 15.86 -24.37
CA GLY A 233 -15.47 16.44 -23.91
C GLY A 233 -15.97 15.87 -22.57
N LYS A 234 -15.09 15.21 -21.80
CA LYS A 234 -15.43 14.64 -20.49
C LYS A 234 -14.98 15.56 -19.35
N ASP A 235 -15.75 15.60 -18.28
CA ASP A 235 -15.37 16.36 -17.08
C ASP A 235 -14.35 15.55 -16.24
N PRO A 236 -13.11 16.05 -16.06
CA PRO A 236 -12.11 15.37 -15.27
C PRO A 236 -12.41 15.34 -13.76
N ARG A 237 -13.44 16.08 -13.30
CA ARG A 237 -13.93 15.99 -11.92
C ARG A 237 -14.88 14.82 -11.70
N ARG A 238 -15.22 14.09 -12.76
CA ARG A 238 -16.12 12.94 -12.74
C ARG A 238 -15.43 11.71 -13.35
N PHE A 239 -14.26 11.36 -12.80
CA PHE A 239 -13.51 10.18 -13.20
C PHE A 239 -13.97 8.94 -12.40
N GLY A 240 -13.64 7.74 -12.90
CA GLY A 240 -14.06 6.45 -12.33
C GLY A 240 -15.38 5.95 -12.93
N GLN A 241 -15.75 4.72 -12.58
CA GLN A 241 -16.98 4.10 -13.07
C GLN A 241 -18.22 4.87 -12.57
N ASN A 242 -18.16 5.34 -11.33
CA ASN A 242 -19.25 6.06 -10.67
C ASN A 242 -19.16 7.59 -10.83
N GLY A 243 -18.07 8.09 -11.46
CA GLY A 243 -17.83 9.53 -11.63
C GLY A 243 -17.62 10.28 -10.31
N ASP A 244 -17.04 9.63 -9.32
CA ASP A 244 -16.87 10.08 -7.95
C ASP A 244 -15.42 10.50 -7.60
N VAL A 245 -14.51 10.42 -8.57
CA VAL A 245 -13.11 10.85 -8.43
C VAL A 245 -12.87 12.19 -9.13
N ASP A 246 -12.41 13.21 -8.37
CA ASP A 246 -12.01 14.51 -8.89
C ASP A 246 -10.49 14.53 -9.18
N LEU A 247 -10.10 14.29 -10.45
CA LEU A 247 -8.70 14.31 -10.89
C LEU A 247 -8.08 15.71 -10.81
N VAL A 248 -8.89 16.79 -10.90
CA VAL A 248 -8.39 18.16 -10.76
C VAL A 248 -7.91 18.38 -9.34
N ARG A 249 -8.75 18.04 -8.37
CA ARG A 249 -8.42 18.13 -6.96
C ARG A 249 -7.28 17.20 -6.56
N ALA A 250 -7.24 15.98 -7.10
CA ALA A 250 -6.12 15.05 -6.90
C ALA A 250 -4.79 15.65 -7.37
N ALA A 251 -4.79 16.35 -8.52
CA ALA A 251 -3.59 17.00 -9.04
C ALA A 251 -3.15 18.22 -8.20
N GLU A 252 -4.10 18.99 -7.66
CA GLU A 252 -3.83 20.12 -6.77
C GLU A 252 -3.24 19.66 -5.42
N GLN A 253 -3.67 18.49 -4.94
CA GLN A 253 -3.27 17.90 -3.67
C GLN A 253 -2.06 16.94 -3.76
N ALA A 254 -1.50 16.74 -4.96
CA ALA A 254 -0.39 15.80 -5.17
C ALA A 254 0.88 16.14 -4.37
N GLY A 255 1.04 17.40 -3.94
CA GLY A 255 2.17 17.85 -3.14
C GLY A 255 3.48 17.99 -3.91
N ARG A 256 4.56 18.32 -3.18
CA ARG A 256 5.90 18.48 -3.76
C ARG A 256 6.57 17.12 -3.89
N ILE A 257 7.01 16.76 -5.09
CA ILE A 257 7.83 15.55 -5.31
C ILE A 257 9.25 15.81 -4.78
N THR A 258 9.71 14.93 -3.90
CA THR A 258 11.07 14.97 -3.35
C THR A 258 11.84 13.67 -3.58
N ALA A 259 11.18 12.62 -4.10
CA ALA A 259 11.83 11.42 -4.58
C ALA A 259 11.19 10.97 -5.89
N ARG A 260 12.02 10.56 -6.84
CA ARG A 260 11.63 10.03 -8.15
C ARG A 260 12.45 8.79 -8.44
N LEU A 261 11.79 7.64 -8.45
CA LEU A 261 12.43 6.36 -8.67
C LEU A 261 12.22 5.90 -10.11
N ASP A 262 13.31 5.59 -10.78
CA ASP A 262 13.28 4.89 -12.07
C ASP A 262 13.34 3.39 -11.83
N ASN A 263 12.17 2.79 -11.82
CA ASN A 263 11.96 1.37 -11.58
C ASN A 263 11.54 0.61 -12.84
N ARG A 264 11.86 1.13 -14.05
CA ARG A 264 11.46 0.52 -15.32
C ARG A 264 11.88 -0.93 -15.49
N ALA A 265 12.99 -1.33 -14.87
CA ALA A 265 13.44 -2.72 -14.80
C ALA A 265 12.43 -3.66 -14.10
N TYR A 266 11.60 -3.12 -13.22
CA TYR A 266 10.62 -3.84 -12.40
C TYR A 266 9.16 -3.64 -12.88
N ALA A 267 8.96 -2.94 -13.99
CA ALA A 267 7.62 -2.67 -14.54
C ALA A 267 6.86 -3.95 -14.92
N VAL A 268 7.58 -5.03 -15.27
CA VAL A 268 6.97 -6.35 -15.56
C VAL A 268 6.35 -6.94 -14.28
N ALA A 269 7.04 -6.86 -13.14
CA ALA A 269 6.50 -7.36 -11.87
C ALA A 269 5.24 -6.58 -11.49
N LYS A 270 5.27 -5.24 -11.58
CA LYS A 270 4.08 -4.40 -11.37
C LYS A 270 2.93 -4.77 -12.30
N GLU A 271 3.20 -5.01 -13.58
CA GLU A 271 2.18 -5.39 -14.55
C GLU A 271 1.53 -6.74 -14.19
N ARG A 272 2.32 -7.73 -13.78
CA ARG A 272 1.83 -9.05 -13.34
C ARG A 272 1.03 -8.94 -12.05
N ALA A 273 1.53 -8.23 -11.06
CA ALA A 273 0.83 -8.00 -9.81
C ALA A 273 -0.50 -7.28 -10.04
N SER A 274 -0.51 -6.22 -10.85
CA SER A 274 -1.75 -5.54 -11.23
C SER A 274 -2.74 -6.46 -11.93
N ALA A 275 -2.27 -7.42 -12.74
CA ALA A 275 -3.12 -8.38 -13.43
C ALA A 275 -3.75 -9.42 -12.48
N CYS A 276 -3.22 -9.60 -11.26
CA CYS A 276 -3.82 -10.45 -10.23
C CYS A 276 -5.14 -9.86 -9.71
N HIS A 277 -5.29 -8.54 -9.64
CA HIS A 277 -6.49 -7.84 -9.17
C HIS A 277 -7.61 -7.78 -10.24
N ARG A 278 -8.03 -8.95 -10.69
CA ARG A 278 -9.02 -9.10 -11.78
C ARG A 278 -10.37 -8.50 -11.42
N SER A 279 -10.78 -8.60 -10.16
CA SER A 279 -12.03 -8.00 -9.66
C SER A 279 -12.05 -6.49 -9.78
N GLN A 280 -10.87 -5.84 -9.82
CA GLN A 280 -10.69 -4.40 -9.93
C GLN A 280 -10.22 -3.96 -11.33
N GLY A 281 -10.42 -4.80 -12.35
CA GLY A 281 -10.01 -4.51 -13.72
C GLY A 281 -8.51 -4.58 -13.97
N GLY A 282 -7.77 -5.27 -13.10
CA GLY A 282 -6.34 -5.48 -13.24
C GLY A 282 -5.97 -6.16 -14.55
N GLY A 283 -4.83 -5.77 -15.13
CA GLY A 283 -4.38 -6.23 -16.45
C GLY A 283 -5.14 -5.61 -17.62
N GLY A 284 -6.20 -4.83 -17.38
CA GLY A 284 -6.95 -4.06 -18.36
C GLY A 284 -6.62 -2.57 -18.31
N GLY A 285 -7.02 -1.83 -19.30
CA GLY A 285 -6.84 -0.38 -19.32
C GLY A 285 -6.15 0.11 -20.59
N PRO A 286 -6.30 1.39 -20.93
CA PRO A 286 -5.82 1.93 -22.20
C PRO A 286 -4.29 1.86 -22.37
N TYR A 287 -3.55 1.83 -21.26
CA TYR A 287 -2.09 1.74 -21.29
C TYR A 287 -1.56 0.39 -21.84
N VAL A 288 -2.35 -0.69 -21.76
CA VAL A 288 -1.99 -2.02 -22.29
C VAL A 288 -1.79 -1.96 -23.82
N ARG A 289 -2.49 -1.03 -24.50
CA ARG A 289 -2.37 -0.81 -25.95
C ARG A 289 -1.13 0.00 -26.35
N LEU A 290 -0.43 0.58 -25.38
CA LEU A 290 0.80 1.34 -25.66
C LEU A 290 1.96 0.40 -26.03
N PRO A 291 2.89 0.82 -26.93
CA PRO A 291 4.13 0.11 -27.13
C PRO A 291 4.87 -0.15 -25.81
N ARG A 292 5.49 -1.32 -25.66
CA ARG A 292 6.13 -1.79 -24.41
C ARG A 292 7.03 -0.75 -23.76
N ARG A 293 7.85 -0.03 -24.56
CA ARG A 293 8.75 1.03 -24.03
C ARG A 293 8.02 2.18 -23.34
N TRP A 294 6.85 2.58 -23.86
CA TRP A 294 6.04 3.64 -23.29
C TRP A 294 5.28 3.14 -22.07
N ARG A 295 4.74 1.92 -22.15
CA ARG A 295 4.06 1.27 -21.04
C ARG A 295 4.98 1.11 -19.84
N TYR A 296 6.22 0.64 -20.03
CA TYR A 296 7.16 0.44 -18.93
C TYR A 296 7.72 1.74 -18.39
N ARG A 297 7.83 2.79 -19.20
CA ARG A 297 8.10 4.12 -18.69
C ARG A 297 6.96 4.61 -17.78
N PHE A 298 5.73 4.38 -18.18
CA PHE A 298 4.55 4.76 -17.42
C PHE A 298 4.44 3.98 -16.09
N LEU A 299 4.64 2.67 -16.11
CA LEU A 299 4.53 1.80 -14.96
C LEU A 299 5.75 1.86 -14.03
N GLY A 300 6.91 2.23 -14.54
CA GLY A 300 8.18 2.14 -13.81
C GLY A 300 8.69 3.45 -13.24
N GLU A 301 8.11 4.60 -13.56
CA GLU A 301 8.45 5.87 -12.91
C GLU A 301 7.48 6.14 -11.77
N GLU A 302 7.96 6.12 -10.52
CA GLU A 302 7.14 6.29 -9.33
C GLU A 302 7.66 7.45 -8.48
N TYR A 303 6.74 8.17 -7.82
CA TYR A 303 6.99 9.47 -7.24
C TYR A 303 6.56 9.52 -5.79
N PHE A 304 7.39 10.18 -4.96
CA PHE A 304 7.16 10.28 -3.52
C PHE A 304 7.48 11.68 -3.01
N ALA A 305 6.84 12.03 -1.91
CA ALA A 305 7.12 13.22 -1.13
C ALA A 305 7.68 12.81 0.23
N ARG A 306 8.96 13.11 0.51
CA ARG A 306 9.54 12.87 1.83
C ARG A 306 9.04 13.91 2.82
N ILE A 307 8.46 13.43 3.91
CA ILE A 307 7.84 14.24 4.95
C ILE A 307 8.71 14.31 6.18
N MET A 308 9.31 13.18 6.57
CA MET A 308 10.21 13.07 7.72
C MET A 308 11.51 12.35 7.34
N PRO A 309 12.65 12.94 7.70
CA PRO A 309 12.83 14.37 7.94
C PRO A 309 12.50 15.17 6.67
N PRO A 310 12.06 16.43 6.77
CA PRO A 310 11.68 17.23 5.61
C PRO A 310 12.83 17.32 4.60
N SER A 311 12.53 17.18 3.31
CA SER A 311 13.53 17.40 2.26
C SER A 311 13.89 18.88 2.18
N PRO A 312 15.18 19.25 2.16
CA PRO A 312 15.59 20.63 2.04
C PRO A 312 14.96 21.33 0.81
N PHE A 313 14.68 22.61 0.94
CA PHE A 313 14.18 23.39 -0.19
C PHE A 313 15.24 23.48 -1.29
N GLY A 314 14.85 23.22 -2.55
CA GLY A 314 15.78 23.23 -3.67
C GLY A 314 16.66 21.99 -3.84
N ALA A 315 16.62 21.03 -2.91
CA ALA A 315 17.34 19.77 -3.09
C ALA A 315 16.81 18.98 -4.30
N PRO A 316 17.70 18.32 -5.08
CA PRO A 316 17.27 17.45 -6.14
C PRO A 316 16.44 16.28 -5.57
N PRO A 317 15.47 15.74 -6.34
CA PRO A 317 14.73 14.57 -5.89
C PRO A 317 15.65 13.38 -5.61
N GLU A 318 15.38 12.67 -4.51
CA GLU A 318 16.04 11.40 -4.21
C GLU A 318 15.70 10.35 -5.29
N THR A 319 16.64 9.44 -5.55
CA THR A 319 16.47 8.33 -6.49
C THR A 319 16.38 6.98 -5.76
N ASP A 320 16.45 7.02 -4.43
CA ASP A 320 16.33 5.88 -3.54
C ASP A 320 15.73 6.31 -2.20
N LEU A 321 14.67 5.62 -1.73
CA LEU A 321 14.02 5.92 -0.46
C LEU A 321 14.94 5.63 0.74
N PHE A 322 15.90 4.70 0.58
CA PHE A 322 16.87 4.34 1.61
C PHE A 322 18.17 5.16 1.56
N ALA A 323 18.26 6.18 0.67
CA ALA A 323 19.45 7.04 0.63
C ALA A 323 19.76 7.65 2.01
N GLY A 324 20.97 7.39 2.55
CA GLY A 324 21.39 7.86 3.87
C GLY A 324 20.74 7.16 5.08
N VAL A 325 20.00 6.08 4.86
CA VAL A 325 19.43 5.25 5.93
C VAL A 325 20.52 4.33 6.50
N THR A 326 20.51 4.16 7.83
CA THR A 326 21.38 3.24 8.57
C THR A 326 20.62 1.98 8.98
N ASN A 327 21.35 0.91 9.34
CA ASN A 327 20.76 -0.38 9.74
C ASN A 327 20.09 -0.37 11.13
N GLY A 328 20.17 0.72 11.89
CA GLY A 328 19.54 0.89 13.21
C GLY A 328 18.33 1.81 13.17
N ALA A 329 17.77 2.08 14.36
CA ALA A 329 16.80 3.18 14.55
C ALA A 329 17.44 4.54 14.23
N ALA A 330 16.65 5.58 14.05
CA ALA A 330 17.15 6.94 14.00
C ALA A 330 17.84 7.28 15.34
N ARG A 331 18.95 8.02 15.31
CA ARG A 331 19.68 8.49 16.50
C ARG A 331 19.18 9.84 16.94
#